data_fb37b61861037775ae221fd4f1430edf
#
_entry.id   fb37b61861037775ae221fd4f1430edf
#
_cell.length_a   1.000
_cell.length_b   1.000
_cell.length_c   1.000
_cell.angle_alpha   90.00
_cell.angle_beta   90.00
_cell.angle_gamma   90.00
#
_symmetry.space_group_name_H-M   'P 1'
#
loop_
_entity.id
_entity.type
_entity.pdbx_description
1 polymer ?
#
loop_
_entity_poly.entity_id
_entity_poly.type
_entity_poly.pdbx_seq_one_letter_code
_entity_poly.pdbx_strand_id
1 'polypeptide(L)'
;MRADTYYMLSFASTHQAIAAQRRFKDLVPVCVMPTLRAVQAGCGISLRVEEQDTGKLKAALSQGLEEGWRLFRIRGGAPDAIRVEDL
;
A
#
# COMPACT_ATOMS: atom_id res chain seq x y z
N MET A 1 -19.94 -1.60 -3.13
CA MET A 1 -19.51 -0.52 -2.23
C MET A 1 -18.12 -0.81 -1.72
N ARG A 2 -17.23 0.17 -1.76
CA ARG A 2 -15.87 -0.03 -1.25
C ARG A 2 -15.85 0.04 0.27
N ALA A 3 -15.01 -0.79 0.87
CA ALA A 3 -14.82 -0.75 2.31
C ALA A 3 -14.12 0.56 2.72
N ASP A 4 -14.49 1.10 3.89
CA ASP A 4 -13.86 2.31 4.43
C ASP A 4 -12.45 2.05 4.95
N THR A 5 -12.10 0.78 5.14
CA THR A 5 -10.79 0.36 5.65
C THR A 5 -10.03 -0.39 4.56
N TYR A 6 -8.82 0.05 4.29
CA TYR A 6 -7.94 -0.59 3.33
C TYR A 6 -6.49 -0.30 3.70
N TYR A 7 -5.56 -0.94 3.01
CA TYR A 7 -4.13 -0.69 3.20
C TYR A 7 -3.60 0.13 2.03
N MET A 8 -2.68 1.02 2.33
CA MET A 8 -2.02 1.85 1.33
C MET A 8 -0.51 1.72 1.48
N LEU A 9 0.15 1.35 0.39
CA LEU A 9 1.61 1.37 0.30
C LEU A 9 2.01 2.61 -0.46
N SER A 10 2.69 3.54 0.20
CA SER A 10 3.21 4.73 -0.46
C SER A 10 4.67 4.55 -0.81
N PHE A 11 5.11 5.21 -1.88
CA PHE A 11 6.45 5.05 -2.42
C PHE A 11 7.10 6.41 -2.62
N ALA A 12 8.43 6.44 -2.53
CA ALA A 12 9.18 7.68 -2.72
C ALA A 12 9.14 8.17 -4.18
N SER A 13 8.90 7.26 -5.14
CA SER A 13 8.82 7.64 -6.55
C SER A 13 7.79 6.78 -7.27
N THR A 14 7.29 7.31 -8.40
CA THR A 14 6.38 6.57 -9.30
C THR A 14 7.05 5.30 -9.81
N HIS A 15 8.34 5.35 -10.09
CA HIS A 15 9.09 4.20 -10.57
C HIS A 15 9.05 3.04 -9.57
N GLN A 16 9.25 3.34 -8.29
CA GLN A 16 9.18 2.33 -7.23
C GLN A 16 7.79 1.76 -7.10
N ALA A 17 6.75 2.58 -7.22
CA ALA A 17 5.36 2.14 -7.14
C ALA A 17 5.04 1.15 -8.27
N ILE A 18 5.48 1.46 -9.48
CA ILE A 18 5.25 0.59 -10.64
C ILE A 18 6.01 -0.72 -10.50
N ALA A 19 7.25 -0.67 -10.03
CA ALA A 19 8.05 -1.87 -9.78
C ALA A 19 7.37 -2.78 -8.75
N ALA A 20 6.83 -2.19 -7.68
CA ALA A 20 6.12 -2.93 -6.65
C ALA A 20 4.81 -3.53 -7.20
N GLN A 21 4.09 -2.79 -8.02
CA GLN A 21 2.87 -3.28 -8.66
C GLN A 21 3.15 -4.54 -9.48
N ARG A 22 4.22 -4.54 -10.24
CA ARG A 22 4.63 -5.69 -11.04
C ARG A 22 4.99 -6.88 -10.17
N ARG A 23 5.69 -6.62 -9.07
CA ARG A 23 6.09 -7.66 -8.12
C ARG A 23 4.89 -8.31 -7.45
N PHE A 24 3.85 -7.53 -7.15
CA PHE A 24 2.64 -8.02 -6.48
C PHE A 24 1.62 -8.65 -7.41
N LYS A 25 1.81 -8.54 -8.72
CA LYS A 25 0.81 -8.93 -9.72
C LYS A 25 0.18 -10.30 -9.47
N ASP A 26 0.99 -11.30 -9.13
CA ASP A 26 0.52 -12.66 -8.90
C ASP A 26 0.47 -13.04 -7.42
N LEU A 27 0.74 -12.09 -6.53
CA LEU A 27 0.81 -12.35 -5.09
C LEU A 27 -0.38 -11.79 -4.34
N VAL A 28 -0.79 -10.56 -4.67
CA VAL A 28 -1.90 -9.89 -4.00
C VAL A 28 -2.53 -8.89 -4.97
N PRO A 29 -3.87 -8.82 -5.02
CA PRO A 29 -4.54 -7.80 -5.85
C PRO A 29 -4.21 -6.41 -5.34
N VAL A 30 -3.76 -5.53 -6.23
CA VAL A 30 -3.45 -4.13 -5.89
C VAL A 30 -4.08 -3.20 -6.92
N CYS A 31 -4.44 -2.00 -6.47
CA CYS A 31 -4.90 -0.92 -7.34
C CYS A 31 -4.02 0.30 -7.15
N VAL A 32 -3.67 0.95 -8.24
CA VAL A 32 -2.93 2.20 -8.18
C VAL A 32 -3.87 3.30 -7.70
N MET A 33 -3.39 4.15 -6.80
CA MET A 33 -4.16 5.29 -6.28
C MET A 33 -3.23 6.47 -6.04
N PRO A 34 -3.75 7.70 -6.04
CA PRO A 34 -2.97 8.84 -5.59
C PRO A 34 -2.67 8.70 -4.10
N THR A 35 -1.48 9.09 -3.68
CA THR A 35 -1.15 9.12 -2.26
C THR A 35 -2.00 10.18 -1.55
N LEU A 36 -2.55 9.83 -0.39
CA LEU A 36 -3.36 10.77 0.39
C LEU A 36 -2.53 11.97 0.82
N ARG A 37 -3.12 13.16 0.77
CA ARG A 37 -2.43 14.39 1.17
C ARG A 37 -1.97 14.38 2.62
N ALA A 38 -2.70 13.67 3.48
CA ALA A 38 -2.32 13.52 4.88
C ALA A 38 -0.99 12.78 5.04
N VAL A 39 -0.58 12.01 4.04
CA VAL A 39 0.68 11.26 4.04
C VAL A 39 1.76 12.03 3.28
N GLN A 40 1.40 12.62 2.15
CA GLN A 40 2.35 13.34 1.30
C GLN A 40 1.62 14.49 0.61
N ALA A 41 2.10 15.70 0.83
CA ALA A 41 1.48 16.93 0.30
C ALA A 41 1.59 17.07 -1.22
N GLY A 42 2.58 16.42 -1.84
CA GLY A 42 2.78 16.51 -3.28
C GLY A 42 2.08 15.40 -4.04
N CYS A 43 2.36 15.32 -5.35
CA CYS A 43 1.91 14.22 -6.18
C CYS A 43 2.69 12.95 -5.84
N GLY A 44 1.99 11.88 -5.62
CA GLY A 44 2.61 10.59 -5.38
C GLY A 44 1.66 9.48 -5.80
N ILE A 45 2.21 8.31 -6.07
CA ILE A 45 1.45 7.13 -6.40
C ILE A 45 1.61 6.12 -5.28
N SER A 46 0.48 5.52 -4.89
CA SER A 46 0.44 4.48 -3.88
C SER A 46 -0.30 3.27 -4.43
N LEU A 47 -0.16 2.15 -3.75
CA LEU A 47 -0.92 0.94 -4.07
C LEU A 47 -1.95 0.71 -2.97
N ARG A 48 -3.18 0.45 -3.38
CA ARG A 48 -4.27 0.10 -2.49
C ARG A 48 -4.44 -1.41 -2.44
N VAL A 49 -4.54 -1.95 -1.23
CA VAL A 49 -4.84 -3.36 -1.00
C VAL A 49 -6.07 -3.43 -0.10
N GLU A 50 -7.06 -4.23 -0.48
CA GLU A 50 -8.28 -4.38 0.29
C GLU A 50 -8.04 -5.15 1.58
N GLU A 51 -8.82 -4.85 2.60
CA GLU A 51 -8.67 -5.47 3.92
C GLU A 51 -8.77 -7.00 3.87
N GLN A 52 -9.63 -7.52 3.00
CA GLN A 52 -9.79 -8.96 2.84
C GLN A 52 -8.51 -9.67 2.37
N ASP A 53 -7.58 -8.94 1.78
CA ASP A 53 -6.34 -9.49 1.26
C ASP A 53 -5.15 -9.31 2.22
N THR A 54 -5.42 -9.03 3.50
CA THR A 54 -4.39 -8.84 4.53
C THR A 54 -3.36 -9.96 4.55
N GLY A 55 -3.81 -11.22 4.53
CA GLY A 55 -2.90 -12.36 4.56
C GLY A 55 -1.99 -12.42 3.35
N LYS A 56 -2.53 -12.12 2.19
CA LYS A 56 -1.75 -12.08 0.94
C LYS A 56 -0.75 -10.95 0.96
N LEU A 57 -1.15 -9.77 1.47
CA LEU A 57 -0.27 -8.62 1.60
C LEU A 57 0.89 -8.93 2.54
N LYS A 58 0.60 -9.51 3.69
CA LYS A 58 1.63 -9.88 4.66
C LYS A 58 2.64 -10.84 4.05
N ALA A 59 2.17 -11.87 3.35
CA ALA A 59 3.03 -12.84 2.70
C ALA A 59 3.91 -12.17 1.62
N ALA A 60 3.33 -11.28 0.83
CA ALA A 60 4.06 -10.57 -0.21
C ALA A 60 5.14 -9.66 0.37
N LEU A 61 4.82 -8.93 1.44
CA LEU A 61 5.80 -8.04 2.08
C LEU A 61 6.89 -8.82 2.79
N SER A 62 6.60 -10.02 3.27
CA SER A 62 7.59 -10.89 3.90
C SER A 62 8.65 -11.40 2.93
N GLN A 63 8.36 -11.37 1.63
CA GLN A 63 9.36 -11.71 0.61
C GLN A 63 10.34 -10.58 0.34
N GLY A 64 10.07 -9.40 0.93
CA GLY A 64 10.93 -8.24 0.80
C GLY A 64 10.57 -7.36 -0.39
N LEU A 65 10.67 -6.07 -0.17
CA LEU A 65 10.59 -5.04 -1.21
C LEU A 65 11.82 -4.16 -1.07
N GLU A 66 12.18 -3.48 -2.16
CA GLU A 66 13.20 -2.46 -2.11
C GLU A 66 12.78 -1.36 -1.13
N GLU A 67 13.76 -0.71 -0.52
CA GLU A 67 13.51 0.37 0.42
C GLU A 67 12.75 1.53 -0.22
N GLY A 68 12.16 2.37 0.63
CA GLY A 68 11.46 3.57 0.17
C GLY A 68 9.95 3.47 0.16
N TRP A 69 9.40 2.41 0.74
CA TRP A 69 7.95 2.28 0.89
C TRP A 69 7.53 2.45 2.33
N ARG A 70 6.26 2.89 2.49
CA ARG A 70 5.64 3.05 3.81
C ARG A 70 4.27 2.39 3.77
N LEU A 71 3.88 1.74 4.87
CA LEU A 71 2.62 1.03 4.98
C LEU A 71 1.67 1.77 5.90
N PHE A 72 0.43 1.95 5.43
CA PHE A 72 -0.62 2.61 6.20
C PHE A 72 -1.89 1.77 6.18
N ARG A 73 -2.60 1.81 7.31
CA ARG A 73 -4.00 1.37 7.36
C ARG A 73 -4.85 2.62 7.26
N ILE A 74 -5.76 2.65 6.29
CA ILE A 74 -6.64 3.79 6.08
C ILE A 74 -8.02 3.43 6.60
N ARG A 75 -8.54 4.25 7.50
CA ARG A 75 -9.89 4.09 8.06
C ARG A 75 -10.63 5.40 7.91
N GLY A 76 -11.76 5.39 7.15
CA GLY A 76 -12.53 6.60 6.92
C GLY A 76 -11.71 7.75 6.37
N GLY A 77 -10.72 7.43 5.52
CA GLY A 77 -9.82 8.43 4.95
C GLY A 77 -8.64 8.85 5.83
N ALA A 78 -8.57 8.35 7.07
CA ALA A 78 -7.49 8.70 8.00
C ALA A 78 -6.35 7.68 7.93
N PRO A 79 -5.12 8.11 7.61
CA PRO A 79 -3.98 7.20 7.54
C PRO A 79 -3.40 6.93 8.93
N ASP A 80 -3.03 5.67 9.14
CA ASP A 80 -2.42 5.21 10.38
C ASP A 80 -1.20 4.37 9.99
N ALA A 81 0.01 4.87 10.29
CA ALA A 81 1.24 4.17 9.93
C ALA A 81 1.35 2.87 10.73
N ILE A 82 1.56 1.77 10.04
CA ILE A 82 1.67 0.46 10.67
C ILE A 82 2.90 -0.27 10.14
N ARG A 83 3.25 -1.36 10.81
CA ARG A 83 4.33 -2.22 10.37
C ARG A 83 3.77 -3.53 9.82
N VAL A 84 4.61 -4.28 9.11
CA VAL A 84 4.19 -5.58 8.54
C VAL A 84 3.64 -6.51 9.62
N GLU A 85 4.26 -6.52 10.80
CA GLU A 85 3.79 -7.35 11.90
C GLU A 85 2.42 -6.94 12.45
N ASP A 86 1.94 -5.76 12.11
CA ASP A 86 0.62 -5.28 12.51
C ASP A 86 -0.51 -5.75 11.58
N LEU A 87 -0.15 -6.47 10.51
CA LEU A 87 -1.12 -7.01 9.55
C LEU A 87 -1.83 -8.28 10.07
#